data_b28041c74aecbead03b8ca42cd86a8a9
#
_entry.id   b28041c74aecbead03b8ca42cd86a8a9
#
_cell.length_a   1.000
_cell.length_b   1.000
_cell.length_c   1.000
_cell.angle_alpha   90.00
_cell.angle_beta   90.00
_cell.angle_gamma   90.00
#
_symmetry.space_group_name_H-M   'P 1'
#
loop_
_entity.id
_entity.type
_entity.pdbx_description
1 polymer ?
#
loop_
_entity_poly.entity_id
_entity_poly.type
_entity_poly.pdbx_seq_one_letter_code
_entity_poly.pdbx_strand_id
1 'polypeptide(L)'
;MKKLFLKLVEVADVVVDNFSQGVTKRLGIDHESLAKVNSKIITCSISGFGDTKINRPAYDNIVQGYSGAMSITGMDKNNPVKSGIPIADLGAGLYAIIGILSAIRSREIYGYGEHVDI
;
A
#
# COMPACT_ATOMS: atom_id res chain seq x y z
N MET A 1 -14.35 15.04 11.95
CA MET A 1 -13.82 14.35 10.74
C MET A 1 -13.73 12.83 10.90
N LYS A 2 -13.02 12.28 11.91
CA LYS A 2 -12.90 10.83 12.14
C LYS A 2 -14.25 10.08 12.25
N LYS A 3 -15.24 10.63 12.97
CA LYS A 3 -16.58 10.02 13.10
C LYS A 3 -17.29 9.82 11.74
N LEU A 4 -17.13 10.75 10.81
CA LEU A 4 -17.70 10.62 9.46
C LEU A 4 -16.99 9.53 8.66
N PHE A 5 -15.66 9.48 8.74
CA PHE A 5 -14.87 8.43 8.11
C PHE A 5 -15.27 7.03 8.60
N LEU A 6 -15.42 6.85 9.92
CA LEU A 6 -15.82 5.55 10.48
C LEU A 6 -17.23 5.14 10.02
N LYS A 7 -18.16 6.09 9.84
CA LYS A 7 -19.48 5.78 9.24
C LYS A 7 -19.39 5.32 7.78
N LEU A 8 -18.42 5.85 7.01
CA LEU A 8 -18.15 5.35 5.66
C LEU A 8 -17.58 3.94 5.69
N VAL A 9 -16.70 3.64 6.65
CA VAL A 9 -16.12 2.31 6.83
C VAL A 9 -17.18 1.24 7.13
N GLU A 10 -18.26 1.58 7.82
CA GLU A 10 -19.38 0.67 8.09
C GLU A 10 -19.98 0.05 6.82
N VAL A 11 -19.94 0.78 5.70
CA VAL A 11 -20.54 0.39 4.42
C VAL A 11 -19.53 0.20 3.29
N ALA A 12 -18.26 0.50 3.53
CA ALA A 12 -17.20 0.35 2.56
C ALA A 12 -16.72 -1.11 2.47
N ASP A 13 -16.29 -1.53 1.29
CA ASP A 13 -15.61 -2.80 1.08
C ASP A 13 -14.10 -2.70 1.26
N VAL A 14 -13.51 -1.59 0.82
CA VAL A 14 -12.06 -1.40 0.77
C VAL A 14 -11.70 0.00 1.21
N VAL A 15 -10.64 0.13 1.98
CA VAL A 15 -9.96 1.39 2.29
C VAL A 15 -8.54 1.30 1.77
N VAL A 16 -8.13 2.26 0.93
CA VAL A 16 -6.78 2.36 0.40
C VAL A 16 -6.12 3.61 0.95
N ASP A 17 -4.89 3.48 1.36
CA ASP A 17 -4.07 4.62 1.78
C ASP A 17 -2.66 4.56 1.18
N ASN A 18 -2.02 5.74 1.10
CA ASN A 18 -0.62 5.90 0.75
C ASN A 18 0.06 6.80 1.80
N PHE A 19 -0.18 6.52 3.07
CA PHE A 19 0.45 7.23 4.15
C PHE A 19 1.83 6.67 4.49
N SER A 20 2.68 7.52 5.04
CA SER A 20 3.94 7.06 5.62
C SER A 20 3.67 6.12 6.79
N GLN A 21 4.61 5.21 7.04
CA GLN A 21 4.51 4.19 8.08
C GLN A 21 4.09 4.77 9.45
N GLY A 22 3.20 4.08 10.13
CA GLY A 22 2.69 4.44 11.45
C GLY A 22 1.65 5.57 11.49
N VAL A 23 1.37 6.23 10.36
CA VAL A 23 0.34 7.30 10.30
C VAL A 23 -1.05 6.72 10.52
N THR A 24 -1.40 5.64 9.86
CA THR A 24 -2.70 4.96 9.99
C THR A 24 -2.96 4.57 11.44
N LYS A 25 -1.96 3.97 12.11
CA LYS A 25 -2.05 3.58 13.52
C LYS A 25 -2.21 4.79 14.44
N ARG A 26 -1.46 5.87 14.22
CA ARG A 26 -1.56 7.11 15.00
C ARG A 26 -2.93 7.79 14.84
N LEU A 27 -3.54 7.69 13.66
CA LEU A 27 -4.88 8.18 13.38
C LEU A 27 -5.98 7.23 13.87
N GLY A 28 -5.64 5.97 14.21
CA GLY A 28 -6.57 4.91 14.55
C GLY A 28 -7.48 4.55 13.37
N ILE A 29 -6.88 4.41 12.20
CA ILE A 29 -7.49 3.97 10.93
C ILE A 29 -6.70 2.82 10.29
N ASP A 30 -5.83 2.18 11.07
CA ASP A 30 -5.18 0.93 10.73
C ASP A 30 -6.19 -0.22 10.63
N HIS A 31 -5.81 -1.31 9.99
CA HIS A 31 -6.69 -2.45 9.77
C HIS A 31 -7.36 -2.96 11.06
N GLU A 32 -6.59 -3.15 12.14
CA GLU A 32 -7.11 -3.63 13.43
C GLU A 32 -8.18 -2.70 14.02
N SER A 33 -8.02 -1.39 13.84
CA SER A 33 -8.97 -0.37 14.29
C SER A 33 -10.24 -0.38 13.43
N LEU A 34 -10.10 -0.51 12.12
CA LEU A 34 -11.23 -0.51 11.18
C LEU A 34 -12.00 -1.84 11.21
N ALA A 35 -11.33 -2.97 11.42
CA ALA A 35 -11.97 -4.27 11.57
C ALA A 35 -12.92 -4.36 12.78
N LYS A 36 -12.71 -3.55 13.81
CA LYS A 36 -13.65 -3.41 14.94
C LYS A 36 -14.97 -2.72 14.55
N VAL A 37 -14.95 -1.90 13.49
CA VAL A 37 -16.12 -1.20 12.95
C VAL A 37 -16.82 -2.05 11.90
N ASN A 38 -16.03 -2.66 11.02
CA ASN A 38 -16.49 -3.54 9.95
C ASN A 38 -15.52 -4.72 9.80
N SER A 39 -15.88 -5.89 10.32
CA SER A 39 -15.04 -7.09 10.27
C SER A 39 -14.75 -7.60 8.87
N LYS A 40 -15.48 -7.11 7.86
CA LYS A 40 -15.29 -7.45 6.45
C LYS A 40 -14.47 -6.43 5.67
N ILE A 41 -13.99 -5.36 6.32
CA ILE A 41 -13.22 -4.32 5.65
C ILE A 41 -11.90 -4.87 5.15
N ILE A 42 -11.57 -4.57 3.92
CA ILE A 42 -10.24 -4.82 3.35
C ILE A 42 -9.50 -3.49 3.41
N THR A 43 -8.27 -3.50 3.91
CA THR A 43 -7.40 -2.32 3.88
C THR A 43 -6.21 -2.58 2.98
N CYS A 44 -5.78 -1.57 2.22
CA CYS A 44 -4.60 -1.65 1.39
C CYS A 44 -3.73 -0.43 1.65
N SER A 45 -2.52 -0.65 2.13
CA SER A 45 -1.52 0.40 2.31
C SER A 45 -0.44 0.28 1.24
N ILE A 46 -0.16 1.39 0.55
CA ILE A 46 0.90 1.47 -0.45
C ILE A 46 2.00 2.33 0.14
N SER A 47 3.20 1.76 0.29
CA SER A 47 4.35 2.50 0.83
C SER A 47 5.65 2.06 0.18
N GLY A 48 6.66 2.94 0.17
CA GLY A 48 7.92 2.63 -0.53
C GLY A 48 8.79 1.58 0.14
N PHE A 49 8.53 1.20 1.39
CA PHE A 49 9.33 0.24 2.14
C PHE A 49 8.49 -0.82 2.88
N GLY A 50 7.17 -0.83 2.67
CA GLY A 50 6.27 -1.76 3.35
C GLY A 50 6.29 -1.62 4.87
N ASP A 51 5.82 -2.64 5.58
CA ASP A 51 5.89 -2.72 7.05
C ASP A 51 7.29 -3.11 7.52
N THR A 52 8.26 -2.24 7.25
CA THR A 52 9.65 -2.39 7.70
C THR A 52 10.00 -1.35 8.76
N LYS A 53 11.20 -1.45 9.34
CA LYS A 53 11.73 -0.42 10.26
C LYS A 53 12.25 0.84 9.55
N ILE A 54 12.15 0.90 8.22
CA ILE A 54 12.66 2.02 7.42
C ILE A 54 11.58 3.10 7.38
N ASN A 55 11.68 4.06 8.27
CA ASN A 55 10.77 5.20 8.31
C ASN A 55 11.32 6.37 7.48
N ARG A 56 11.25 6.25 6.17
CA ARG A 56 11.65 7.30 5.21
C ARG A 56 10.55 7.51 4.19
N PRO A 57 10.30 8.76 3.77
CA PRO A 57 9.47 9.00 2.60
C PRO A 57 10.16 8.37 1.38
N ALA A 58 9.39 7.72 0.54
CA ALA A 58 9.86 7.16 -0.71
C ALA A 58 8.99 7.69 -1.86
N TYR A 59 9.68 8.12 -2.88
CA TYR A 59 9.10 8.45 -4.18
C TYR A 59 9.61 7.43 -5.19
N ASP A 60 8.96 7.32 -6.32
CA ASP A 60 9.31 6.38 -7.39
C ASP A 60 10.83 6.30 -7.68
N ASN A 61 11.48 7.45 -7.86
CA ASN A 61 12.91 7.51 -8.14
C ASN A 61 13.78 7.01 -6.98
N ILE A 62 13.34 7.21 -5.73
CA ILE A 62 14.05 6.69 -4.55
C ILE A 62 13.93 5.17 -4.52
N VAL A 63 12.75 4.63 -4.77
CA VAL A 63 12.51 3.17 -4.82
C VAL A 63 13.31 2.54 -5.94
N GLN A 64 13.32 3.12 -7.15
CA GLN A 64 14.12 2.64 -8.27
C GLN A 64 15.62 2.62 -7.96
N GLY A 65 16.13 3.65 -7.28
CA GLY A 65 17.55 3.69 -6.87
C GLY A 65 17.87 2.66 -5.79
N TYR A 66 17.02 2.57 -4.77
CA TYR A 66 17.23 1.70 -3.61
C TYR A 66 17.11 0.21 -3.96
N SER A 67 16.21 -0.15 -4.87
CA SER A 67 16.03 -1.53 -5.36
C SER A 67 17.11 -2.00 -6.31
N GLY A 68 17.96 -1.10 -6.81
CA GLY A 68 18.95 -1.41 -7.85
C GLY A 68 18.40 -1.39 -9.28
N ALA A 69 17.12 -1.08 -9.48
CA ALA A 69 16.51 -1.02 -10.83
C ALA A 69 17.26 -0.05 -11.76
N MET A 70 17.75 1.08 -11.22
CA MET A 70 18.53 2.03 -12.01
C MET A 70 19.85 1.44 -12.52
N SER A 71 20.47 0.50 -11.81
CA SER A 71 21.75 -0.10 -12.19
C SER A 71 21.66 -1.00 -13.42
N ILE A 72 20.48 -1.49 -13.74
CA ILE A 72 20.20 -2.36 -14.89
C ILE A 72 19.47 -1.64 -16.02
N THR A 73 19.12 -0.37 -15.83
CA THR A 73 18.34 0.41 -16.83
C THR A 73 19.26 1.31 -17.68
N GLY A 74 20.43 1.68 -17.18
CA GLY A 74 21.41 2.50 -17.88
C GLY A 74 22.16 1.74 -18.98
N MET A 75 22.95 2.46 -19.77
CA MET A 75 23.76 1.89 -20.86
C MET A 75 24.93 1.03 -20.34
N ASP A 76 25.42 1.32 -19.15
CA ASP A 76 26.48 0.58 -18.48
C ASP A 76 26.40 0.77 -16.94
N LYS A 77 27.22 0.00 -16.22
CA LYS A 77 27.23 0.01 -14.74
C LYS A 77 27.64 1.33 -14.09
N ASN A 78 28.29 2.24 -14.84
CA ASN A 78 28.77 3.50 -14.31
C ASN A 78 27.76 4.64 -14.55
N ASN A 79 26.75 4.38 -15.37
CA ASN A 79 25.72 5.36 -15.77
C ASN A 79 24.32 4.82 -15.44
N PRO A 80 23.96 4.68 -14.16
CA PRO A 80 22.63 4.24 -13.77
C PRO A 80 21.57 5.30 -14.14
N VAL A 81 20.47 4.86 -14.72
CA VAL A 81 19.39 5.74 -15.19
C VAL A 81 18.06 5.25 -14.67
N LYS A 82 17.22 6.19 -14.21
CA LYS A 82 15.85 5.87 -13.85
C LYS A 82 15.02 5.49 -15.09
N SER A 83 14.00 4.68 -14.91
CA SER A 83 13.00 4.44 -15.94
C SER A 83 12.34 5.76 -16.38
N GLY A 84 11.99 5.87 -17.66
CA GLY A 84 11.30 7.03 -18.21
C GLY A 84 9.89 7.22 -17.66
N ILE A 85 9.29 6.15 -17.12
CA ILE A 85 7.98 6.15 -16.46
C ILE A 85 8.17 5.88 -14.95
N PRO A 86 7.25 6.31 -14.08
CA PRO A 86 7.28 5.99 -12.64
C PRO A 86 6.88 4.53 -12.40
N ILE A 87 7.80 3.61 -12.71
CA ILE A 87 7.52 2.17 -12.75
C ILE A 87 7.22 1.59 -11.38
N ALA A 88 7.79 2.14 -10.31
CA ALA A 88 7.51 1.69 -8.95
C ALA A 88 6.08 2.10 -8.54
N ASP A 89 5.67 3.35 -8.78
CA ASP A 89 4.33 3.84 -8.46
C ASP A 89 3.26 3.10 -9.27
N LEU A 90 3.48 2.93 -10.58
CA LEU A 90 2.56 2.20 -11.45
C LEU A 90 2.48 0.71 -11.06
N GLY A 91 3.62 0.10 -10.77
CA GLY A 91 3.69 -1.28 -10.32
C GLY A 91 2.94 -1.47 -9.00
N ALA A 92 3.16 -0.58 -8.02
CA ALA A 92 2.46 -0.62 -6.74
C ALA A 92 0.94 -0.55 -6.93
N GLY A 93 0.44 0.33 -7.81
CA GLY A 93 -0.99 0.39 -8.13
C GLY A 93 -1.54 -0.90 -8.73
N LEU A 94 -0.81 -1.53 -9.65
CA LEU A 94 -1.21 -2.80 -10.25
C LEU A 94 -1.22 -3.94 -9.22
N TYR A 95 -0.19 -4.04 -8.39
CA TYR A 95 -0.14 -5.06 -7.34
C TYR A 95 -1.19 -4.81 -6.24
N ALA A 96 -1.50 -3.56 -5.94
CA ALA A 96 -2.61 -3.22 -5.03
C ALA A 96 -3.95 -3.75 -5.55
N ILE A 97 -4.23 -3.60 -6.85
CA ILE A 97 -5.44 -4.16 -7.47
C ILE A 97 -5.46 -5.69 -7.33
N ILE A 98 -4.36 -6.37 -7.64
CA ILE A 98 -4.25 -7.83 -7.52
C ILE A 98 -4.47 -8.26 -6.06
N GLY A 99 -3.81 -7.59 -5.13
CA GLY A 99 -3.95 -7.88 -3.69
C GLY A 99 -5.37 -7.67 -3.19
N ILE A 100 -6.01 -6.55 -3.57
CA ILE A 100 -7.40 -6.26 -3.18
C ILE A 100 -8.36 -7.30 -3.76
N LEU A 101 -8.23 -7.67 -5.03
CA LEU A 101 -9.08 -8.70 -5.64
C LEU A 101 -8.89 -10.06 -4.98
N SER A 102 -7.66 -10.41 -4.62
CA SER A 102 -7.37 -11.62 -3.85
C SER A 102 -8.00 -11.59 -2.46
N ALA A 103 -7.92 -10.45 -1.76
CA ALA A 103 -8.55 -10.26 -0.46
C ALA A 103 -10.08 -10.29 -0.52
N ILE A 104 -10.69 -9.75 -1.59
CA ILE A 104 -12.14 -9.88 -1.83
C ILE A 104 -12.52 -11.36 -1.98
N ARG A 105 -11.75 -12.11 -2.75
CA ARG A 105 -11.99 -13.55 -2.93
C ARG A 105 -11.80 -14.33 -1.62
N SER A 106 -10.76 -14.01 -0.85
CA SER A 106 -10.53 -14.57 0.49
C SER A 106 -11.71 -14.29 1.41
N ARG A 107 -12.18 -13.04 1.43
CA ARG A 107 -13.33 -12.61 2.23
C ARG A 107 -14.62 -13.38 1.91
N GLU A 108 -14.86 -13.71 0.63
CA GLU A 108 -16.00 -14.53 0.22
C GLU A 108 -15.95 -15.95 0.81
N ILE A 109 -14.74 -16.50 0.98
CA ILE A 109 -14.52 -17.85 1.49
C ILE A 109 -14.55 -17.88 3.01
N TYR A 110 -13.86 -16.94 3.66
CA TYR A 110 -13.60 -16.98 5.10
C TYR A 110 -14.49 -16.02 5.90
N GLY A 111 -15.15 -15.05 5.26
CA GLY A 111 -16.14 -14.18 5.89
C GLY A 111 -15.58 -12.94 6.58
N TYR A 112 -14.26 -12.68 6.54
CA TYR A 112 -13.61 -11.51 7.14
C TYR A 112 -12.68 -10.82 6.15
N GLY A 113 -12.41 -9.53 6.41
CA GLY A 113 -11.49 -8.75 5.59
C GLY A 113 -10.03 -8.89 6.05
N GLU A 114 -9.11 -8.52 5.18
CA GLU A 114 -7.67 -8.66 5.38
C GLU A 114 -6.94 -7.35 5.08
N HIS A 115 -5.70 -7.26 5.53
CA HIS A 115 -4.79 -6.17 5.19
C HIS A 115 -3.87 -6.57 4.04
N VAL A 116 -3.76 -5.70 3.04
CA VAL A 116 -2.85 -5.80 1.90
C VAL A 116 -1.77 -4.74 2.06
N ASP A 117 -0.50 -5.14 2.14
CA ASP A 117 0.66 -4.26 2.20
C ASP A 117 1.44 -4.35 0.88
N ILE A 118 1.66 -3.19 0.24
CA ILE A 118 2.33 -3.04 -1.08
C ILE A 118 3.50 -2.08 -0.95
#